data_97f9de036417e36f180fe22ddcd51b2d
#
_entry.id   97f9de036417e36f180fe22ddcd51b2d
#
_cell.length_a   1.000
_cell.length_b   1.000
_cell.length_c   1.000
_cell.angle_alpha   90.00
_cell.angle_beta   90.00
_cell.angle_gamma   90.00
#
_symmetry.space_group_name_H-M   'P 1'
#
loop_
_entity.id
_entity.type
_entity.pdbx_description
1 polymer ?
#
loop_
_entity_poly.entity_id
_entity_poly.type
_entity_poly.pdbx_seq_one_letter_code
_entity_poly.pdbx_strand_id
1 'polypeptide(L)'
;LPIWVNPIYKSSHGRQSQAAAHFKFTEDTMKKILSILLAGAMLAGCVLTGCSDSSSSKSDSSDGNTTKVADPIEGVKATASTDKYRNYYEIFVNSFCDSNGDETGDLQGIISQLDYLNDGDPNSGDDLGVDAIWLTPIMPSKSYHKYDVEDYYNIDPDFGTLDDFDKLIEECQKRGINVILDLVLNHASSKNPLFTKAVEEVADNKLDGNAEYFEIHKASYFDSDTQTISLGNGYACEANFSQEMPEWNLNSKKTREEFTKIAKFWLDRGVDGFRLDACKYFTNKETDGTEFLKWFYDTCKGIKEDVYMVGENWTDDSDIQELYKSGIDSQFAFKFSTSTGTIISNIISQGGMATAKKIMNYDNKMTESNPNAINAMFLSNHDQVRSGNALESQGLSSQKLAAAVYMLAPGNPFIYYGEEIGVKAPNTTNDAAYRTQMVFDSDNLPDIYVNGIGDEPDVPTGGGVKQQLADKDSLLNYYRRIITIKNQNPEIARGRIVGTQEIGRASCRE
;
A
#
# COMPACT_ATOMS: atom_id res chain seq x y z
N LEU A 1 26.57 0.49 4.43
CA LEU A 1 26.08 -0.72 5.17
C LEU A 1 26.27 -1.94 4.28
N PRO A 2 27.09 -2.93 4.62
CA PRO A 2 26.92 -4.24 3.99
C PRO A 2 25.64 -4.88 4.54
N ILE A 3 24.64 -5.00 3.70
CA ILE A 3 23.45 -5.80 3.94
C ILE A 3 23.74 -7.20 3.40
N TRP A 4 23.77 -8.19 4.27
CA TRP A 4 23.86 -9.60 3.86
C TRP A 4 22.45 -10.11 3.65
N VAL A 5 22.13 -10.47 2.42
CA VAL A 5 20.82 -11.02 2.03
C VAL A 5 21.01 -12.49 1.68
N ASN A 6 20.25 -13.36 2.32
CA ASN A 6 20.31 -14.80 2.08
C ASN A 6 19.00 -15.28 1.44
N PRO A 7 18.98 -15.73 0.18
CA PRO A 7 17.77 -16.22 -0.46
C PRO A 7 17.40 -17.62 0.07
N ILE A 8 16.15 -17.79 0.52
CA ILE A 8 15.59 -19.09 0.86
C ILE A 8 14.86 -19.64 -0.36
N TYR A 9 15.44 -20.58 -1.05
CA TYR A 9 14.76 -21.33 -2.11
C TYR A 9 14.12 -22.59 -1.56
N LYS A 10 12.81 -22.76 -1.69
CA LYS A 10 12.16 -24.05 -1.53
C LYS A 10 11.96 -24.71 -2.89
N SER A 11 12.62 -25.82 -3.15
CA SER A 11 12.28 -26.72 -4.25
C SER A 11 11.08 -27.60 -3.86
N SER A 12 10.14 -27.73 -4.77
CA SER A 12 8.91 -28.51 -4.64
C SER A 12 9.13 -30.04 -4.70
N HIS A 13 10.08 -30.59 -3.98
CA HIS A 13 10.15 -32.05 -3.77
C HIS A 13 10.88 -32.33 -2.46
N GLY A 14 10.14 -32.93 -1.54
CA GLY A 14 10.50 -33.20 -0.18
C GLY A 14 11.82 -33.96 0.01
N ARG A 15 12.86 -33.25 0.38
CA ARG A 15 13.93 -33.60 1.28
C ARG A 15 14.60 -32.33 1.76
N GLN A 16 14.55 -32.08 3.07
CA GLN A 16 15.37 -31.07 3.69
C GLN A 16 16.84 -31.44 3.49
N SER A 17 17.54 -30.74 2.62
CA SER A 17 18.99 -30.65 2.68
C SER A 17 19.31 -29.18 2.93
N GLN A 18 19.89 -28.89 4.10
CA GLN A 18 20.53 -27.61 4.37
C GLN A 18 21.75 -27.50 3.43
N ALA A 19 21.54 -26.98 2.23
CA ALA A 19 22.60 -26.48 1.39
C ALA A 19 22.66 -24.97 1.59
N ALA A 20 23.50 -24.52 2.50
CA ALA A 20 23.90 -23.12 2.56
C ALA A 20 24.68 -22.80 1.28
N ALA A 21 24.00 -22.27 0.28
CA ALA A 21 24.65 -21.72 -0.89
C ALA A 21 25.34 -20.41 -0.47
N HIS A 22 26.63 -20.47 -0.23
CA HIS A 22 27.48 -19.30 -0.08
C HIS A 22 27.66 -18.64 -1.45
N PHE A 23 26.79 -17.68 -1.79
CA PHE A 23 27.08 -16.79 -2.89
C PHE A 23 28.14 -15.79 -2.42
N LYS A 24 29.37 -16.01 -2.82
CA LYS A 24 30.41 -14.99 -2.78
C LYS A 24 30.15 -14.07 -3.97
N PHE A 25 29.57 -12.91 -3.72
CA PHE A 25 29.66 -11.82 -4.70
C PHE A 25 31.13 -11.55 -4.98
N THR A 26 31.46 -11.39 -6.26
CA THR A 26 32.82 -10.96 -6.61
C THR A 26 33.03 -9.56 -6.00
N GLU A 27 34.26 -9.28 -5.62
CA GLU A 27 34.64 -7.98 -5.05
C GLU A 27 34.22 -6.80 -5.96
N ASP A 28 34.08 -7.06 -7.25
CA ASP A 28 33.60 -6.12 -8.27
C ASP A 28 32.10 -5.86 -8.19
N THR A 29 31.27 -6.88 -7.92
CA THR A 29 29.83 -6.72 -7.70
C THR A 29 29.54 -5.97 -6.41
N MET A 30 30.30 -6.25 -5.36
CA MET A 30 30.22 -5.52 -4.08
C MET A 30 30.63 -4.06 -4.24
N LYS A 31 31.68 -3.76 -5.04
CA LYS A 31 32.09 -2.39 -5.33
C LYS A 31 31.04 -1.63 -6.15
N LYS A 32 30.33 -2.29 -7.07
CA LYS A 32 29.25 -1.69 -7.87
C LYS A 32 28.03 -1.37 -7.01
N ILE A 33 27.57 -2.29 -6.14
CA ILE A 33 26.48 -2.06 -5.19
C ILE A 33 26.84 -0.95 -4.20
N LEU A 34 28.06 -0.94 -3.69
CA LEU A 34 28.55 0.08 -2.77
C LEU A 34 28.67 1.46 -3.45
N SER A 35 29.10 1.52 -4.73
CA SER A 35 29.17 2.79 -5.48
C SER A 35 27.78 3.34 -5.83
N ILE A 36 26.77 2.51 -6.03
CA ILE A 36 25.38 2.94 -6.25
C ILE A 36 24.78 3.51 -4.96
N LEU A 37 25.02 2.87 -3.82
CA LEU A 37 24.60 3.39 -2.51
C LEU A 37 25.37 4.67 -2.12
N LEU A 38 26.65 4.79 -2.49
CA LEU A 38 27.43 6.02 -2.29
C LEU A 38 27.03 7.13 -3.28
N ALA A 39 26.68 6.83 -4.53
CA ALA A 39 26.21 7.83 -5.48
C ALA A 39 24.87 8.46 -5.02
N GLY A 40 23.97 7.68 -4.42
CA GLY A 40 22.77 8.19 -3.78
C GLY A 40 23.05 9.10 -2.59
N ALA A 41 24.11 8.83 -1.82
CA ALA A 41 24.53 9.65 -0.68
C ALA A 41 25.37 10.88 -1.10
N MET A 42 26.12 10.82 -2.19
CA MET A 42 26.95 11.95 -2.68
C MET A 42 26.13 13.00 -3.43
N LEU A 43 25.01 12.66 -4.05
CA LEU A 43 24.11 13.65 -4.67
C LEU A 43 23.42 14.56 -3.63
N ALA A 44 23.44 14.20 -2.37
CA ALA A 44 22.95 15.04 -1.28
C ALA A 44 23.98 16.05 -0.72
N GLY A 45 25.24 15.98 -1.17
CA GLY A 45 26.36 16.71 -0.58
C GLY A 45 27.00 17.82 -1.43
N CYS A 46 26.63 18.01 -2.69
CA CYS A 46 27.26 18.98 -3.59
C CYS A 46 26.35 20.10 -4.02
N VAL A 47 25.93 20.93 -3.07
CA VAL A 47 25.46 22.29 -3.38
C VAL A 47 26.16 23.25 -2.42
N LEU A 48 27.37 23.63 -2.74
CA LEU A 48 28.01 24.89 -2.34
C LEU A 48 29.37 25.01 -3.09
N THR A 49 29.35 25.57 -4.28
CA THR A 49 30.29 26.58 -4.78
C THR A 49 29.91 26.94 -6.21
N GLY A 50 29.45 28.16 -6.38
CA GLY A 50 29.25 28.72 -7.70
C GLY A 50 30.55 29.09 -8.34
N CYS A 51 30.65 28.89 -9.65
CA CYS A 51 31.40 29.74 -10.55
C CYS A 51 30.68 29.82 -11.89
N SER A 52 30.37 31.03 -12.25
CA SER A 52 29.86 31.44 -13.56
C SER A 52 30.83 31.11 -14.67
N ASP A 53 30.34 30.56 -15.77
CA ASP A 53 30.77 31.03 -17.08
C ASP A 53 29.70 30.79 -18.14
N SER A 54 29.50 31.86 -18.89
CA SER A 54 28.55 32.03 -19.98
C SER A 54 29.08 31.43 -21.28
N SER A 55 28.29 30.66 -21.99
CA SER A 55 28.26 30.72 -23.45
C SER A 55 26.99 30.18 -24.07
N SER A 56 26.54 30.97 -24.98
CA SER A 56 25.33 31.01 -25.78
C SER A 56 24.97 29.79 -26.62
N SER A 57 23.61 29.64 -26.74
CA SER A 57 22.84 29.37 -27.96
C SER A 57 22.72 27.94 -28.48
N LYS A 58 21.52 27.38 -28.45
CA LYS A 58 20.61 27.31 -29.60
C LYS A 58 19.28 26.76 -29.19
N SER A 59 18.23 27.42 -29.63
CA SER A 59 16.84 26.95 -29.62
C SER A 59 16.70 25.70 -30.47
N ASP A 60 16.13 24.64 -29.88
CA ASP A 60 15.45 23.62 -30.67
C ASP A 60 14.12 23.24 -30.00
N SER A 61 13.18 23.02 -30.87
CA SER A 61 11.76 22.81 -30.68
C SER A 61 11.40 21.77 -29.61
N SER A 62 10.39 22.14 -28.81
CA SER A 62 9.72 21.30 -27.83
C SER A 62 9.04 20.09 -28.49
N ASP A 63 9.67 18.94 -28.44
CA ASP A 63 8.98 17.67 -28.33
C ASP A 63 8.90 17.31 -26.85
N GLY A 64 7.72 16.87 -26.39
CA GLY A 64 7.44 16.52 -25.01
C GLY A 64 8.25 15.28 -24.59
N ASN A 65 9.51 15.50 -24.28
CA ASN A 65 10.44 14.42 -23.92
C ASN A 65 10.42 14.26 -22.41
N THR A 66 9.66 13.28 -21.91
CA THR A 66 9.80 12.79 -20.53
C THR A 66 11.27 12.37 -20.33
N THR A 67 11.87 12.78 -19.22
CA THR A 67 13.25 12.40 -18.93
C THR A 67 13.31 10.91 -18.63
N LYS A 68 13.87 10.14 -19.56
CA LYS A 68 14.07 8.70 -19.39
C LYS A 68 15.03 8.43 -18.23
N VAL A 69 14.64 7.56 -17.30
CA VAL A 69 15.52 7.14 -16.20
C VAL A 69 16.55 6.16 -16.75
N ALA A 70 17.85 6.50 -16.65
CA ALA A 70 18.90 5.57 -17.04
C ALA A 70 18.86 4.31 -16.18
N ASP A 71 19.16 3.17 -16.80
CA ASP A 71 19.31 1.89 -16.10
C ASP A 71 20.38 2.01 -14.99
N PRO A 72 20.03 1.85 -13.71
CA PRO A 72 20.97 2.06 -12.60
C PRO A 72 22.16 1.10 -12.62
N ILE A 73 22.00 -0.08 -13.20
CA ILE A 73 23.06 -1.08 -13.38
C ILE A 73 23.14 -1.40 -14.86
N GLU A 74 24.16 -0.87 -15.54
CA GLU A 74 24.35 -1.06 -16.96
C GLU A 74 24.38 -2.55 -17.33
N GLY A 75 23.57 -2.93 -18.32
CA GLY A 75 23.48 -4.30 -18.81
C GLY A 75 22.62 -5.26 -17.97
N VAL A 76 22.10 -4.80 -16.84
CA VAL A 76 21.12 -5.55 -16.05
C VAL A 76 19.72 -5.04 -16.38
N LYS A 77 18.83 -5.94 -16.80
CA LYS A 77 17.45 -5.61 -17.14
C LYS A 77 16.52 -6.03 -16.02
N ALA A 78 15.48 -5.26 -15.77
CA ALA A 78 14.37 -5.65 -14.92
C ALA A 78 13.62 -6.83 -15.55
N THR A 79 12.98 -7.64 -14.70
CA THR A 79 12.16 -8.77 -15.13
C THR A 79 10.80 -8.63 -14.45
N ALA A 80 9.73 -8.83 -15.20
CA ALA A 80 8.39 -8.87 -14.63
C ALA A 80 8.32 -9.92 -13.51
N SER A 81 7.72 -9.56 -12.39
CA SER A 81 7.57 -10.48 -11.27
C SER A 81 6.55 -11.57 -11.57
N THR A 82 6.86 -12.82 -11.25
CA THR A 82 5.98 -13.99 -11.44
C THR A 82 5.55 -14.62 -10.12
N ASP A 83 5.87 -14.00 -9.01
CA ASP A 83 5.51 -14.43 -7.66
C ASP A 83 4.69 -13.34 -6.93
N LYS A 84 4.60 -13.42 -5.60
CA LYS A 84 3.81 -12.46 -4.78
C LYS A 84 4.57 -11.19 -4.40
N TYR A 85 5.81 -11.01 -4.84
CA TYR A 85 6.60 -9.81 -4.54
C TYR A 85 6.34 -8.74 -5.59
N ARG A 86 5.82 -7.58 -5.15
CA ARG A 86 5.42 -6.44 -5.97
C ARG A 86 5.79 -5.12 -5.30
N ASN A 87 5.90 -4.07 -6.11
CA ASN A 87 5.86 -2.69 -5.64
C ASN A 87 4.43 -2.20 -5.79
N TYR A 88 3.73 -2.06 -4.68
CA TYR A 88 2.31 -1.66 -4.66
C TYR A 88 2.18 -0.15 -4.69
N TYR A 89 1.16 0.32 -5.41
CA TYR A 89 0.75 1.72 -5.42
C TYR A 89 -0.69 1.82 -4.92
N GLU A 90 -0.88 2.48 -3.79
CA GLU A 90 -2.20 2.70 -3.18
C GLU A 90 -2.90 3.86 -3.84
N ILE A 91 -4.13 3.66 -4.31
CA ILE A 91 -4.97 4.65 -4.97
C ILE A 91 -6.24 4.89 -4.14
N PHE A 92 -6.40 6.12 -3.63
CA PHE A 92 -7.68 6.59 -3.14
C PHE A 92 -8.48 7.10 -4.34
N VAL A 93 -9.43 6.30 -4.82
CA VAL A 93 -10.05 6.44 -6.15
C VAL A 93 -10.67 7.80 -6.35
N ASN A 94 -11.45 8.30 -5.38
CA ASN A 94 -12.13 9.61 -5.44
C ASN A 94 -11.20 10.78 -5.79
N SER A 95 -9.91 10.71 -5.39
CA SER A 95 -8.98 11.84 -5.47
C SER A 95 -7.85 11.65 -6.48
N PHE A 96 -7.86 10.56 -7.25
CA PHE A 96 -6.74 10.23 -8.12
C PHE A 96 -6.81 10.90 -9.50
N CYS A 97 -7.86 10.63 -10.27
CA CYS A 97 -8.04 11.22 -11.59
C CYS A 97 -9.52 11.16 -12.01
N ASP A 98 -10.08 12.31 -12.32
CA ASP A 98 -11.43 12.47 -12.87
C ASP A 98 -11.37 12.38 -14.39
N SER A 99 -12.13 11.48 -15.00
CA SER A 99 -12.16 11.27 -16.45
C SER A 99 -13.33 11.97 -17.14
N ASN A 100 -14.36 12.32 -16.41
CA ASN A 100 -15.65 12.74 -16.96
C ASN A 100 -16.03 14.21 -16.62
N GLY A 101 -15.30 14.86 -15.69
CA GLY A 101 -15.49 16.24 -15.29
C GLY A 101 -16.60 16.44 -14.27
N ASP A 102 -16.88 15.45 -13.43
CA ASP A 102 -17.88 15.50 -12.37
C ASP A 102 -17.27 15.80 -10.97
N GLU A 103 -16.00 16.19 -10.94
CA GLU A 103 -15.23 16.54 -9.73
C GLU A 103 -14.93 15.31 -8.83
N THR A 104 -15.04 14.10 -9.38
CA THR A 104 -14.77 12.85 -8.66
C THR A 104 -13.84 11.95 -9.46
N GLY A 105 -12.77 11.48 -8.86
CA GLY A 105 -11.89 10.49 -9.49
C GLY A 105 -12.62 9.16 -9.71
N ASP A 106 -12.32 8.49 -10.83
CA ASP A 106 -13.04 7.32 -11.28
C ASP A 106 -12.13 6.23 -11.91
N LEU A 107 -12.71 5.06 -12.24
CA LEU A 107 -11.97 3.93 -12.81
C LEU A 107 -11.39 4.24 -14.20
N GLN A 108 -12.08 5.02 -15.02
CA GLN A 108 -11.58 5.44 -16.34
C GLN A 108 -10.40 6.43 -16.19
N GLY A 109 -10.45 7.29 -15.16
CA GLY A 109 -9.35 8.16 -14.77
C GLY A 109 -8.11 7.35 -14.39
N ILE A 110 -8.26 6.26 -13.61
CA ILE A 110 -7.15 5.35 -13.31
C ILE A 110 -6.61 4.72 -14.60
N ILE A 111 -7.49 4.22 -15.48
CA ILE A 111 -7.09 3.61 -16.76
C ILE A 111 -6.26 4.60 -17.59
N SER A 112 -6.65 5.88 -17.61
CA SER A 112 -5.93 6.93 -18.34
C SER A 112 -4.51 7.19 -17.86
N GLN A 113 -4.19 6.80 -16.62
CA GLN A 113 -2.90 7.01 -15.97
C GLN A 113 -2.05 5.74 -15.83
N LEU A 114 -2.50 4.61 -16.37
CA LEU A 114 -1.76 3.34 -16.23
C LEU A 114 -0.37 3.40 -16.85
N ASP A 115 -0.18 4.09 -17.98
CA ASP A 115 1.14 4.23 -18.61
C ASP A 115 2.13 5.05 -17.76
N TYR A 116 1.63 5.95 -16.89
CA TYR A 116 2.45 6.59 -15.87
C TYR A 116 2.88 5.62 -14.78
N LEU A 117 2.00 4.72 -14.36
CA LEU A 117 2.28 3.73 -13.30
C LEU A 117 3.20 2.62 -13.81
N ASN A 118 2.87 2.06 -14.98
CA ASN A 118 3.63 1.02 -15.67
C ASN A 118 3.14 0.93 -17.12
N ASP A 119 4.04 1.08 -18.09
CA ASP A 119 3.73 1.03 -19.53
C ASP A 119 3.76 -0.38 -20.12
N GLY A 120 4.09 -1.40 -19.30
CA GLY A 120 4.18 -2.80 -19.71
C GLY A 120 5.57 -3.22 -20.21
N ASP A 121 6.52 -2.29 -20.36
CA ASP A 121 7.92 -2.63 -20.64
C ASP A 121 8.78 -2.38 -19.38
N PRO A 122 9.19 -3.42 -18.65
CA PRO A 122 9.96 -3.26 -17.40
C PRO A 122 11.33 -2.60 -17.61
N ASN A 123 11.71 -2.28 -18.85
CA ASN A 123 13.00 -1.67 -19.19
C ASN A 123 12.85 -0.32 -19.92
N SER A 124 11.64 0.19 -20.10
CA SER A 124 11.39 1.47 -20.79
C SER A 124 12.06 2.63 -20.05
N GLY A 125 11.91 2.66 -18.73
CA GLY A 125 12.29 3.77 -17.87
C GLY A 125 11.46 5.04 -18.11
N ASP A 126 10.28 4.92 -18.74
CA ASP A 126 9.40 6.04 -19.07
C ASP A 126 8.23 6.15 -18.07
N ASP A 127 7.99 5.11 -17.26
CA ASP A 127 6.96 4.99 -16.24
C ASP A 127 7.50 5.09 -14.79
N LEU A 128 6.64 4.89 -13.79
CA LEU A 128 7.03 4.79 -12.38
C LEU A 128 7.65 3.42 -12.06
N GLY A 129 7.22 2.37 -12.78
CA GLY A 129 7.73 1.00 -12.65
C GLY A 129 7.10 0.17 -11.53
N VAL A 130 5.92 0.57 -11.02
CA VAL A 130 5.15 -0.25 -10.08
C VAL A 130 4.49 -1.42 -10.82
N ASP A 131 4.32 -2.53 -10.16
CA ASP A 131 3.78 -3.75 -10.74
C ASP A 131 2.54 -4.29 -9.99
N ALA A 132 1.99 -3.49 -9.08
CA ALA A 132 0.69 -3.73 -8.46
C ALA A 132 0.02 -2.44 -8.01
N ILE A 133 -1.32 -2.42 -8.03
CA ILE A 133 -2.13 -1.34 -7.45
C ILE A 133 -3.05 -1.90 -6.36
N TRP A 134 -3.25 -1.11 -5.33
CA TRP A 134 -4.28 -1.30 -4.32
C TRP A 134 -5.31 -0.19 -4.46
N LEU A 135 -6.56 -0.57 -4.73
CA LEU A 135 -7.70 0.35 -4.76
C LEU A 135 -8.35 0.37 -3.39
N THR A 136 -8.49 1.55 -2.77
CA THR A 136 -9.37 1.75 -1.62
C THR A 136 -10.80 1.35 -1.98
N PRO A 137 -11.76 1.18 -1.05
CA PRO A 137 -13.06 0.59 -1.37
C PRO A 137 -13.74 1.26 -2.56
N ILE A 138 -14.22 0.45 -3.49
CA ILE A 138 -14.89 0.86 -4.74
C ILE A 138 -16.36 0.47 -4.81
N MET A 139 -16.87 -0.19 -3.78
CA MET A 139 -18.24 -0.67 -3.70
C MET A 139 -19.21 0.47 -3.31
N PRO A 140 -20.50 0.35 -3.66
CA PRO A 140 -21.52 1.34 -3.29
C PRO A 140 -21.53 1.65 -1.81
N SER A 141 -21.46 2.93 -1.49
CA SER A 141 -21.45 3.46 -0.13
C SER A 141 -21.87 4.94 -0.14
N LYS A 142 -22.47 5.40 0.95
CA LYS A 142 -22.81 6.84 1.07
C LYS A 142 -21.67 7.73 1.50
N SER A 143 -20.69 7.18 2.22
CA SER A 143 -19.53 7.95 2.61
C SER A 143 -18.58 8.14 1.44
N TYR A 144 -17.88 9.28 1.43
CA TYR A 144 -16.86 9.55 0.42
C TYR A 144 -15.68 8.55 0.47
N HIS A 145 -15.41 7.96 1.65
CA HIS A 145 -14.33 7.00 1.84
C HIS A 145 -14.73 5.56 1.50
N LYS A 146 -16.02 5.28 1.32
CA LYS A 146 -16.59 4.00 0.87
C LYS A 146 -16.37 2.79 1.80
N TYR A 147 -15.91 2.97 3.05
CA TYR A 147 -15.73 1.86 4.00
C TYR A 147 -17.04 1.33 4.58
N ASP A 148 -18.16 2.06 4.55
CA ASP A 148 -19.50 1.58 4.90
C ASP A 148 -20.19 0.96 3.69
N VAL A 149 -19.81 -0.27 3.33
CA VAL A 149 -20.23 -0.96 2.11
C VAL A 149 -21.73 -1.34 2.15
N GLU A 150 -22.49 -0.84 1.18
CA GLU A 150 -23.91 -1.17 1.00
C GLU A 150 -24.12 -2.44 0.14
N ASP A 151 -23.32 -2.60 -0.91
CA ASP A 151 -23.39 -3.74 -1.87
C ASP A 151 -21.97 -4.21 -2.24
N TYR A 152 -21.63 -5.44 -1.88
CA TYR A 152 -20.31 -6.02 -2.15
C TYR A 152 -20.12 -6.55 -3.58
N TYR A 153 -21.15 -6.48 -4.43
CA TYR A 153 -21.15 -7.09 -5.77
C TYR A 153 -21.20 -6.04 -6.89
N ASN A 154 -21.03 -4.76 -6.56
CA ASN A 154 -21.15 -3.69 -7.52
C ASN A 154 -20.04 -2.65 -7.36
N ILE A 155 -19.93 -1.77 -8.35
CA ILE A 155 -19.10 -0.57 -8.30
C ILE A 155 -19.97 0.61 -7.89
N ASP A 156 -19.43 1.50 -7.05
CA ASP A 156 -20.09 2.75 -6.71
C ASP A 156 -20.34 3.58 -7.98
N PRO A 157 -21.56 4.09 -8.19
CA PRO A 157 -21.89 4.87 -9.39
C PRO A 157 -20.99 6.08 -9.63
N ASP A 158 -20.40 6.66 -8.56
CA ASP A 158 -19.45 7.77 -8.68
C ASP A 158 -18.12 7.31 -9.31
N PHE A 159 -17.78 6.02 -9.23
CA PHE A 159 -16.54 5.47 -9.74
C PHE A 159 -16.68 4.75 -11.09
N GLY A 160 -17.90 4.48 -11.54
CA GLY A 160 -18.18 3.83 -12.81
C GLY A 160 -19.04 2.57 -12.69
N THR A 161 -18.78 1.59 -13.54
CA THR A 161 -19.55 0.36 -13.66
C THR A 161 -18.68 -0.89 -13.52
N LEU A 162 -19.30 -2.07 -13.44
CA LEU A 162 -18.58 -3.35 -13.52
C LEU A 162 -17.84 -3.52 -14.85
N ASP A 163 -18.38 -3.00 -15.96
CA ASP A 163 -17.71 -3.04 -17.26
C ASP A 163 -16.45 -2.16 -17.27
N ASP A 164 -16.47 -1.00 -16.60
CA ASP A 164 -15.29 -0.16 -16.42
C ASP A 164 -14.24 -0.84 -15.56
N PHE A 165 -14.67 -1.55 -14.51
CA PHE A 165 -13.79 -2.36 -13.69
C PHE A 165 -13.16 -3.52 -14.46
N ASP A 166 -13.94 -4.28 -15.21
CA ASP A 166 -13.44 -5.37 -16.05
C ASP A 166 -12.41 -4.84 -17.07
N LYS A 167 -12.64 -3.64 -17.62
CA LYS A 167 -11.68 -2.97 -18.50
C LYS A 167 -10.41 -2.55 -17.77
N LEU A 168 -10.49 -2.03 -16.54
CA LEU A 168 -9.32 -1.71 -15.72
C LEU A 168 -8.48 -2.97 -15.48
N ILE A 169 -9.09 -4.09 -15.12
CA ILE A 169 -8.40 -5.38 -14.94
C ILE A 169 -7.69 -5.80 -16.24
N GLU A 170 -8.38 -5.73 -17.37
CA GLU A 170 -7.79 -6.08 -18.67
C GLU A 170 -6.56 -5.19 -18.99
N GLU A 171 -6.66 -3.88 -18.79
CA GLU A 171 -5.58 -2.93 -19.06
C GLU A 171 -4.41 -3.10 -18.10
N CYS A 172 -4.67 -3.41 -16.82
CA CYS A 172 -3.64 -3.75 -15.84
C CYS A 172 -2.91 -5.05 -16.21
N GLN A 173 -3.64 -6.10 -16.59
CA GLN A 173 -3.06 -7.38 -17.02
C GLN A 173 -2.17 -7.24 -18.24
N LYS A 174 -2.55 -6.42 -19.24
CA LYS A 174 -1.71 -6.13 -20.42
C LYS A 174 -0.35 -5.54 -20.05
N ARG A 175 -0.28 -4.80 -18.95
CA ARG A 175 0.92 -4.12 -18.45
C ARG A 175 1.67 -4.92 -17.38
N GLY A 176 1.15 -6.08 -16.95
CA GLY A 176 1.71 -6.87 -15.86
C GLY A 176 1.48 -6.26 -14.48
N ILE A 177 0.46 -5.41 -14.33
CA ILE A 177 0.04 -4.80 -13.07
C ILE A 177 -0.97 -5.72 -12.39
N ASN A 178 -0.67 -6.17 -11.17
CA ASN A 178 -1.63 -6.86 -10.32
C ASN A 178 -2.59 -5.87 -9.65
N VAL A 179 -3.83 -6.28 -9.44
CA VAL A 179 -4.84 -5.45 -8.76
C VAL A 179 -5.32 -6.13 -7.50
N ILE A 180 -5.18 -5.46 -6.36
CA ILE A 180 -5.82 -5.88 -5.11
C ILE A 180 -6.90 -4.88 -4.71
N LEU A 181 -8.01 -5.40 -4.17
CA LEU A 181 -9.11 -4.60 -3.67
C LEU A 181 -9.07 -4.49 -2.15
N ASP A 182 -9.50 -3.34 -1.65
CA ASP A 182 -9.84 -3.19 -0.25
C ASP A 182 -11.13 -3.96 0.05
N LEU A 183 -11.08 -4.88 1.00
CA LEU A 183 -12.22 -5.71 1.37
C LEU A 183 -12.56 -5.54 2.84
N VAL A 184 -13.71 -4.92 3.09
CA VAL A 184 -14.20 -4.61 4.44
C VAL A 184 -15.00 -5.79 4.96
N LEU A 185 -14.36 -6.63 5.79
CA LEU A 185 -14.97 -7.83 6.38
C LEU A 185 -15.37 -7.68 7.85
N ASN A 186 -14.93 -6.60 8.52
CA ASN A 186 -15.27 -6.36 9.91
C ASN A 186 -16.72 -5.87 10.07
N HIS A 187 -17.14 -4.96 9.21
CA HIS A 187 -18.45 -4.30 9.27
C HIS A 187 -19.02 -4.08 7.86
N ALA A 188 -20.29 -3.70 7.80
CA ALA A 188 -20.98 -3.26 6.59
C ALA A 188 -21.62 -1.90 6.82
N SER A 189 -22.30 -1.35 5.82
CA SER A 189 -23.20 -0.19 6.00
C SER A 189 -24.46 -0.57 6.78
N SER A 190 -24.96 0.35 7.59
CA SER A 190 -26.33 0.25 8.16
C SER A 190 -27.43 0.19 7.08
N LYS A 191 -27.08 0.51 5.83
CA LYS A 191 -27.96 0.42 4.63
C LYS A 191 -27.78 -0.88 3.86
N ASN A 192 -26.84 -1.73 4.25
CA ASN A 192 -26.70 -3.04 3.62
C ASN A 192 -28.02 -3.81 3.70
N PRO A 193 -28.52 -4.41 2.60
CA PRO A 193 -29.81 -5.10 2.57
C PRO A 193 -29.94 -6.26 3.58
N LEU A 194 -28.85 -6.93 3.93
CA LEU A 194 -28.85 -7.98 4.95
C LEU A 194 -29.03 -7.38 6.33
N PHE A 195 -28.39 -6.22 6.62
CA PHE A 195 -28.56 -5.56 7.92
C PHE A 195 -29.98 -4.97 8.09
N THR A 196 -30.51 -4.31 7.06
CA THR A 196 -31.88 -3.76 7.14
C THR A 196 -32.91 -4.84 7.42
N LYS A 197 -32.78 -6.02 6.78
CA LYS A 197 -33.62 -7.19 7.08
C LYS A 197 -33.38 -7.75 8.48
N ALA A 198 -32.12 -7.76 8.94
CA ALA A 198 -31.81 -8.19 10.31
C ALA A 198 -32.50 -7.31 11.35
N VAL A 199 -32.54 -5.98 11.14
CA VAL A 199 -33.26 -5.04 12.04
C VAL A 199 -34.77 -5.34 12.08
N GLU A 200 -35.40 -5.59 10.92
CA GLU A 200 -36.81 -5.97 10.82
C GLU A 200 -37.08 -7.29 11.56
N GLU A 201 -36.25 -8.30 11.38
CA GLU A 201 -36.35 -9.60 12.03
C GLU A 201 -36.20 -9.50 13.55
N VAL A 202 -35.25 -8.68 14.04
CA VAL A 202 -35.07 -8.42 15.49
C VAL A 202 -36.29 -7.73 16.09
N ALA A 203 -36.91 -6.80 15.36
CA ALA A 203 -38.16 -6.16 15.80
C ALA A 203 -39.31 -7.19 15.97
N ASP A 204 -39.33 -8.24 15.17
CA ASP A 204 -40.25 -9.38 15.25
C ASP A 204 -39.80 -10.48 16.25
N ASN A 205 -38.70 -10.29 16.98
CA ASN A 205 -38.03 -11.26 17.84
C ASN A 205 -37.54 -12.52 17.11
N LYS A 206 -37.20 -12.42 15.84
CA LYS A 206 -36.55 -13.48 15.04
C LYS A 206 -35.05 -13.25 15.00
N LEU A 207 -34.29 -14.24 15.40
CA LEU A 207 -32.82 -14.18 15.43
C LEU A 207 -32.14 -15.24 14.54
N ASP A 208 -32.93 -16.15 13.95
CA ASP A 208 -32.49 -17.30 13.14
C ASP A 208 -32.49 -17.01 11.62
N GLY A 209 -32.56 -15.74 11.25
CA GLY A 209 -32.63 -15.26 9.88
C GLY A 209 -31.37 -14.45 9.46
N ASN A 210 -31.61 -13.20 9.00
CA ASN A 210 -30.56 -12.26 8.64
C ASN A 210 -29.82 -11.72 9.88
N ALA A 211 -30.46 -11.75 11.06
CA ALA A 211 -29.79 -11.38 12.31
C ALA A 211 -28.50 -12.19 12.59
N GLU A 212 -28.41 -13.44 12.09
CA GLU A 212 -27.21 -14.28 12.26
C GLU A 212 -25.99 -13.76 11.50
N TYR A 213 -26.17 -12.88 10.51
CA TYR A 213 -25.03 -12.30 9.79
C TYR A 213 -24.23 -11.31 10.62
N PHE A 214 -24.83 -10.71 11.66
CA PHE A 214 -24.25 -9.59 12.40
C PHE A 214 -24.04 -9.91 13.87
N GLU A 215 -23.13 -9.17 14.52
CA GLU A 215 -22.88 -9.27 15.98
C GLU A 215 -24.05 -8.69 16.78
N ILE A 216 -25.21 -9.36 16.71
CA ILE A 216 -26.47 -8.97 17.35
C ILE A 216 -26.72 -9.82 18.58
N HIS A 217 -26.69 -9.20 19.75
CA HIS A 217 -26.92 -9.82 21.04
C HIS A 217 -27.89 -9.01 21.92
N LYS A 218 -28.28 -9.54 23.07
CA LYS A 218 -28.93 -8.71 24.11
C LYS A 218 -27.98 -7.56 24.48
N ALA A 219 -28.52 -6.35 24.65
CA ALA A 219 -27.71 -5.18 24.98
C ALA A 219 -26.84 -5.37 26.25
N SER A 220 -27.26 -6.26 27.16
CA SER A 220 -26.52 -6.63 28.38
C SER A 220 -25.31 -7.55 28.12
N TYR A 221 -25.13 -8.06 26.90
CA TYR A 221 -23.99 -8.87 26.51
C TYR A 221 -22.72 -8.01 26.33
N PHE A 222 -22.90 -6.80 25.84
CA PHE A 222 -21.81 -5.87 25.54
C PHE A 222 -21.30 -5.18 26.81
N ASP A 223 -20.02 -4.93 26.85
CA ASP A 223 -19.40 -4.14 27.92
C ASP A 223 -19.79 -2.66 27.78
N SER A 224 -19.70 -1.90 28.85
CA SER A 224 -20.16 -0.50 28.88
C SER A 224 -19.41 0.45 27.95
N ASP A 225 -18.23 0.06 27.50
CA ASP A 225 -17.34 0.79 26.60
C ASP A 225 -17.43 0.30 25.12
N THR A 226 -18.17 -0.81 24.88
CA THR A 226 -18.44 -1.27 23.52
C THR A 226 -19.47 -0.35 22.84
N GLN A 227 -19.12 0.18 21.67
CA GLN A 227 -20.05 0.95 20.86
C GLN A 227 -21.06 0.01 20.19
N THR A 228 -22.34 0.37 20.24
CA THR A 228 -23.43 -0.46 19.70
C THR A 228 -24.52 0.35 19.07
N ILE A 229 -25.24 -0.26 18.10
CA ILE A 229 -26.48 0.22 17.51
C ILE A 229 -27.63 -0.45 18.27
N SER A 230 -28.54 0.33 18.87
CA SER A 230 -29.76 -0.22 19.51
C SER A 230 -30.75 -0.63 18.44
N LEU A 231 -31.17 -1.90 18.46
CA LEU A 231 -32.15 -2.47 17.51
C LEU A 231 -33.56 -2.62 18.06
N GLY A 232 -33.80 -2.19 19.31
CA GLY A 232 -35.06 -2.42 19.98
C GLY A 232 -35.17 -3.81 20.65
N ASN A 233 -36.26 -4.09 21.35
CA ASN A 233 -36.53 -5.36 22.06
C ASN A 233 -35.42 -5.82 23.02
N GLY A 234 -34.54 -4.87 23.43
CA GLY A 234 -33.38 -5.13 24.29
C GLY A 234 -32.21 -5.79 23.55
N TYR A 235 -32.17 -5.72 22.22
CA TYR A 235 -31.06 -6.15 21.39
C TYR A 235 -30.24 -4.96 20.89
N ALA A 236 -28.97 -5.21 20.64
CA ALA A 236 -28.02 -4.28 20.02
C ALA A 236 -27.08 -5.03 19.07
N CYS A 237 -26.54 -4.31 18.11
CA CYS A 237 -25.46 -4.78 17.22
C CYS A 237 -24.16 -4.05 17.60
N GLU A 238 -23.03 -4.75 17.61
CA GLU A 238 -21.71 -4.13 17.74
C GLU A 238 -21.42 -3.19 16.59
N ALA A 239 -20.73 -2.07 16.85
CA ALA A 239 -20.44 -1.03 15.85
C ALA A 239 -19.22 -0.19 16.28
N ASN A 240 -18.02 -0.77 16.21
CA ASN A 240 -16.80 -0.19 16.77
C ASN A 240 -16.39 1.15 16.13
N PHE A 241 -16.74 1.39 14.86
CA PHE A 241 -16.35 2.61 14.13
C PHE A 241 -17.41 3.70 14.20
N SER A 242 -18.64 3.36 13.88
CA SER A 242 -19.76 4.31 13.93
C SER A 242 -21.11 3.59 13.96
N GLN A 243 -22.18 4.31 14.31
CA GLN A 243 -23.55 3.79 14.26
C GLN A 243 -24.04 3.45 12.83
N GLU A 244 -23.31 3.84 11.82
CA GLU A 244 -23.59 3.50 10.42
C GLU A 244 -22.83 2.24 9.96
N MET A 245 -22.02 1.63 10.85
CA MET A 245 -21.13 0.50 10.52
C MET A 245 -21.36 -0.69 11.46
N PRO A 246 -22.48 -1.44 11.30
CA PRO A 246 -22.75 -2.66 12.08
C PRO A 246 -21.71 -3.74 11.75
N GLU A 247 -21.24 -4.45 12.77
CA GLU A 247 -20.24 -5.50 12.60
C GLU A 247 -20.85 -6.83 12.19
N TRP A 248 -20.14 -7.52 11.27
CA TRP A 248 -20.46 -8.87 10.88
C TRP A 248 -20.12 -9.87 11.97
N ASN A 249 -20.97 -10.88 12.16
CA ASN A 249 -20.64 -12.05 12.98
C ASN A 249 -19.70 -12.99 12.21
N LEU A 250 -18.41 -12.91 12.48
CA LEU A 250 -17.37 -13.66 11.77
C LEU A 250 -17.38 -15.17 12.12
N ASN A 251 -18.06 -15.57 13.20
CA ASN A 251 -18.31 -16.96 13.55
C ASN A 251 -19.51 -17.56 12.83
N SER A 252 -20.41 -16.72 12.29
CA SER A 252 -21.61 -17.19 11.61
C SER A 252 -21.25 -17.94 10.33
N LYS A 253 -21.83 -19.13 10.19
CA LYS A 253 -21.70 -19.90 8.94
C LYS A 253 -22.29 -19.15 7.75
N LYS A 254 -23.40 -18.42 7.94
CA LYS A 254 -24.04 -17.61 6.89
C LYS A 254 -23.11 -16.50 6.43
N THR A 255 -22.43 -15.81 7.35
CA THR A 255 -21.46 -14.75 7.05
C THR A 255 -20.27 -15.31 6.26
N ARG A 256 -19.72 -16.44 6.72
CA ARG A 256 -18.60 -17.10 6.03
C ARG A 256 -18.99 -17.58 4.61
N GLU A 257 -20.21 -18.10 4.44
CA GLU A 257 -20.74 -18.46 3.11
C GLU A 257 -20.89 -17.23 2.20
N GLU A 258 -21.32 -16.09 2.75
CA GLU A 258 -21.45 -14.84 2.00
C GLU A 258 -20.08 -14.28 1.61
N PHE A 259 -19.12 -14.26 2.53
CA PHE A 259 -17.75 -13.84 2.23
C PHE A 259 -17.06 -14.72 1.21
N THR A 260 -17.35 -16.03 1.19
CA THR A 260 -16.88 -16.93 0.14
C THR A 260 -17.40 -16.52 -1.24
N LYS A 261 -18.69 -16.12 -1.34
CA LYS A 261 -19.28 -15.66 -2.60
C LYS A 261 -18.71 -14.32 -3.04
N ILE A 262 -18.52 -13.37 -2.11
CA ILE A 262 -17.91 -12.07 -2.36
C ILE A 262 -16.48 -12.26 -2.90
N ALA A 263 -15.66 -13.03 -2.19
CA ALA A 263 -14.29 -13.32 -2.63
C ALA A 263 -14.26 -13.96 -4.03
N LYS A 264 -15.12 -14.95 -4.25
CA LYS A 264 -15.22 -15.62 -5.56
C LYS A 264 -15.63 -14.65 -6.68
N PHE A 265 -16.59 -13.76 -6.41
CA PHE A 265 -17.07 -12.79 -7.38
C PHE A 265 -15.93 -11.89 -7.90
N TRP A 266 -15.08 -11.38 -7.02
CA TRP A 266 -13.97 -10.50 -7.38
C TRP A 266 -12.77 -11.27 -7.95
N LEU A 267 -12.42 -12.42 -7.39
CA LEU A 267 -11.32 -13.24 -7.89
C LEU A 267 -11.61 -13.80 -9.29
N ASP A 268 -12.87 -14.20 -9.57
CA ASP A 268 -13.30 -14.64 -10.92
C ASP A 268 -13.25 -13.50 -11.96
N ARG A 269 -13.33 -12.23 -11.53
CA ARG A 269 -13.16 -11.05 -12.39
C ARG A 269 -11.70 -10.66 -12.65
N GLY A 270 -10.75 -11.39 -12.06
CA GLY A 270 -9.33 -11.19 -12.30
C GLY A 270 -8.60 -10.37 -11.24
N VAL A 271 -9.24 -10.07 -10.11
CA VAL A 271 -8.56 -9.50 -8.94
C VAL A 271 -7.47 -10.44 -8.45
N ASP A 272 -6.30 -9.92 -8.09
CA ASP A 272 -5.14 -10.71 -7.68
C ASP A 272 -5.07 -10.93 -6.18
N GLY A 273 -5.88 -10.22 -5.42
CA GLY A 273 -5.92 -10.37 -3.97
C GLY A 273 -6.68 -9.28 -3.26
N PHE A 274 -6.50 -9.22 -1.94
CA PHE A 274 -7.23 -8.30 -1.09
C PHE A 274 -6.34 -7.62 -0.06
N ARG A 275 -6.60 -6.34 0.18
CA ARG A 275 -6.27 -5.68 1.44
C ARG A 275 -7.45 -5.87 2.38
N LEU A 276 -7.22 -6.44 3.53
CA LEU A 276 -8.26 -6.67 4.53
C LEU A 276 -8.27 -5.54 5.54
N ASP A 277 -9.41 -4.84 5.58
CA ASP A 277 -9.63 -3.72 6.50
C ASP A 277 -9.76 -4.20 7.94
N ALA A 278 -9.23 -3.40 8.88
CA ALA A 278 -9.49 -3.49 10.31
C ALA A 278 -9.30 -4.87 10.96
N CYS A 279 -8.30 -5.65 10.53
CA CYS A 279 -8.06 -7.03 11.01
C CYS A 279 -7.93 -7.16 12.53
N LYS A 280 -7.52 -6.09 13.24
CA LYS A 280 -7.42 -6.12 14.71
C LYS A 280 -8.78 -6.34 15.41
N TYR A 281 -9.88 -6.00 14.72
CA TYR A 281 -11.24 -6.16 15.23
C TYR A 281 -11.86 -7.52 14.85
N PHE A 282 -11.14 -8.37 14.11
CA PHE A 282 -11.61 -9.74 13.84
C PHE A 282 -11.66 -10.61 15.09
N THR A 283 -10.93 -10.23 16.15
CA THR A 283 -10.99 -10.89 17.46
C THR A 283 -11.99 -10.17 18.36
N ASN A 284 -13.01 -10.90 18.83
CA ASN A 284 -13.96 -10.43 19.82
C ASN A 284 -14.20 -11.52 20.89
N LYS A 285 -15.29 -11.41 21.69
CA LYS A 285 -15.60 -12.38 22.77
C LYS A 285 -15.84 -13.81 22.26
N GLU A 286 -16.28 -13.97 21.02
CA GLU A 286 -16.70 -15.25 20.44
C GLU A 286 -15.83 -15.67 19.25
N THR A 287 -15.12 -14.74 18.63
CA THR A 287 -14.32 -14.96 17.43
C THR A 287 -12.82 -14.92 17.73
N ASP A 288 -12.11 -15.95 17.32
CA ASP A 288 -10.66 -15.95 17.17
C ASP A 288 -10.30 -15.38 15.78
N GLY A 289 -9.78 -14.15 15.75
CA GLY A 289 -9.44 -13.45 14.51
C GLY A 289 -8.36 -14.17 13.70
N THR A 290 -7.43 -14.88 14.35
CA THR A 290 -6.41 -15.68 13.65
C THR A 290 -7.03 -16.89 12.93
N GLU A 291 -8.00 -17.55 13.58
CA GLU A 291 -8.76 -18.66 12.96
C GLU A 291 -9.61 -18.17 11.80
N PHE A 292 -10.34 -17.06 11.99
CA PHE A 292 -11.14 -16.46 10.92
C PHE A 292 -10.29 -16.06 9.72
N LEU A 293 -9.16 -15.38 9.95
CA LEU A 293 -8.25 -14.95 8.90
C LEU A 293 -7.64 -16.15 8.16
N LYS A 294 -7.29 -17.22 8.90
CA LYS A 294 -6.82 -18.46 8.29
C LYS A 294 -7.89 -19.09 7.40
N TRP A 295 -9.13 -19.19 7.90
CA TRP A 295 -10.25 -19.73 7.14
C TRP A 295 -10.47 -18.95 5.85
N PHE A 296 -10.48 -17.60 5.91
CA PHE A 296 -10.71 -16.75 4.76
C PHE A 296 -9.57 -16.84 3.74
N TYR A 297 -8.33 -16.82 4.21
CA TYR A 297 -7.16 -16.97 3.36
C TYR A 297 -7.15 -18.32 2.63
N ASP A 298 -7.39 -19.43 3.35
CA ASP A 298 -7.47 -20.76 2.76
C ASP A 298 -8.64 -20.88 1.76
N THR A 299 -9.77 -20.24 2.03
CA THR A 299 -10.92 -20.17 1.12
C THR A 299 -10.55 -19.46 -0.18
N CYS A 300 -9.91 -18.30 -0.11
CA CYS A 300 -9.47 -17.56 -1.29
C CYS A 300 -8.40 -18.33 -2.08
N LYS A 301 -7.45 -18.98 -1.40
CA LYS A 301 -6.48 -19.87 -2.06
C LYS A 301 -7.12 -21.06 -2.75
N GLY A 302 -8.25 -21.54 -2.27
CA GLY A 302 -9.03 -22.58 -2.94
C GLY A 302 -9.69 -22.09 -4.24
N ILE A 303 -9.89 -20.77 -4.38
CA ILE A 303 -10.46 -20.14 -5.59
C ILE A 303 -9.32 -19.72 -6.55
N LYS A 304 -8.29 -19.06 -6.04
CA LYS A 304 -7.11 -18.58 -6.78
C LYS A 304 -5.85 -18.92 -5.97
N GLU A 305 -5.05 -19.89 -6.41
CA GLU A 305 -3.92 -20.44 -5.66
C GLU A 305 -2.85 -19.38 -5.30
N ASP A 306 -2.64 -18.43 -6.22
CA ASP A 306 -1.64 -17.37 -6.12
C ASP A 306 -2.19 -16.06 -5.51
N VAL A 307 -3.42 -16.08 -4.95
CA VAL A 307 -4.02 -14.91 -4.30
C VAL A 307 -3.06 -14.29 -3.28
N TYR A 308 -2.92 -12.96 -3.32
CA TYR A 308 -2.15 -12.20 -2.35
C TYR A 308 -3.07 -11.52 -1.34
N MET A 309 -2.70 -11.58 -0.07
CA MET A 309 -3.43 -10.86 0.97
C MET A 309 -2.51 -10.06 1.88
N VAL A 310 -2.93 -8.83 2.17
CA VAL A 310 -2.32 -7.96 3.17
C VAL A 310 -3.37 -7.50 4.17
N GLY A 311 -3.11 -7.69 5.46
CA GLY A 311 -4.01 -7.27 6.55
C GLY A 311 -3.65 -5.90 7.09
N GLU A 312 -4.67 -5.07 7.35
CA GLU A 312 -4.50 -3.90 8.18
C GLU A 312 -4.67 -4.28 9.64
N ASN A 313 -3.58 -4.26 10.36
CA ASN A 313 -3.56 -4.51 11.79
C ASN A 313 -2.77 -3.40 12.49
N TRP A 314 -3.46 -2.27 12.76
CA TRP A 314 -2.84 -1.09 13.39
C TRP A 314 -2.76 -1.27 14.91
N THR A 315 -1.79 -2.05 15.33
CA THR A 315 -1.53 -2.41 16.72
C THR A 315 -0.04 -2.68 16.93
N ASP A 316 0.32 -3.30 18.05
CA ASP A 316 1.70 -3.62 18.36
C ASP A 316 2.23 -4.89 17.64
N ASP A 317 3.56 -5.08 17.67
CA ASP A 317 4.24 -6.18 16.97
C ASP A 317 3.79 -7.58 17.44
N SER A 318 3.20 -7.74 18.64
CA SER A 318 2.77 -9.04 19.16
C SER A 318 1.47 -9.49 18.53
N ASP A 319 0.52 -8.57 18.37
CA ASP A 319 -0.78 -8.87 17.74
C ASP A 319 -0.60 -9.09 16.24
N ILE A 320 0.25 -8.28 15.58
CA ILE A 320 0.62 -8.51 14.17
C ILE A 320 1.26 -9.90 14.02
N GLN A 321 2.16 -10.28 14.93
CA GLN A 321 2.81 -11.60 14.92
C GLN A 321 1.79 -12.73 15.11
N GLU A 322 0.76 -12.54 15.96
CA GLU A 322 -0.30 -13.53 16.18
C GLU A 322 -1.10 -13.77 14.90
N LEU A 323 -1.53 -12.70 14.21
CA LEU A 323 -2.28 -12.82 12.96
C LEU A 323 -1.48 -13.46 11.82
N TYR A 324 -0.15 -13.36 11.82
CA TYR A 324 0.68 -14.09 10.84
C TYR A 324 0.61 -15.62 10.99
N LYS A 325 0.18 -16.15 12.15
CA LYS A 325 -0.06 -17.60 12.33
C LYS A 325 -1.20 -18.12 11.47
N SER A 326 -2.09 -17.25 10.98
CA SER A 326 -3.12 -17.58 9.98
C SER A 326 -2.54 -18.08 8.65
N GLY A 327 -1.26 -17.75 8.36
CA GLY A 327 -0.62 -18.04 7.10
C GLY A 327 -0.79 -16.95 6.05
N ILE A 328 -1.44 -15.83 6.37
CA ILE A 328 -1.58 -14.65 5.48
C ILE A 328 -0.20 -14.21 4.96
N ASP A 329 -0.16 -13.71 3.72
CA ASP A 329 1.09 -13.31 3.09
C ASP A 329 1.73 -12.11 3.79
N SER A 330 0.94 -11.07 4.07
CA SER A 330 1.45 -9.79 4.59
C SER A 330 0.56 -9.19 5.67
N GLN A 331 1.18 -8.37 6.51
CA GLN A 331 0.54 -7.42 7.42
C GLN A 331 1.25 -6.08 7.26
N PHE A 332 0.51 -4.95 7.26
CA PHE A 332 1.12 -3.64 7.19
C PHE A 332 2.02 -3.36 8.40
N ALA A 333 3.24 -2.91 8.12
CA ALA A 333 4.27 -2.67 9.13
C ALA A 333 4.15 -1.27 9.74
N PHE A 334 3.05 -0.97 10.44
CA PHE A 334 2.70 0.33 11.02
C PHE A 334 3.79 0.96 11.88
N LYS A 335 4.61 0.14 12.53
CA LYS A 335 5.77 0.59 13.32
C LYS A 335 6.75 1.49 12.53
N PHE A 336 6.77 1.37 11.20
CA PHE A 336 7.71 2.10 10.35
C PHE A 336 7.09 3.31 9.67
N SER A 337 5.77 3.41 9.66
CA SER A 337 5.00 4.47 8.99
C SER A 337 4.78 5.69 9.88
N THR A 338 4.26 6.78 9.29
CA THR A 338 3.89 8.05 9.94
C THR A 338 5.06 8.90 10.44
N SER A 339 4.73 10.10 10.89
CA SER A 339 5.68 11.05 11.48
C SER A 339 6.34 10.53 12.78
N THR A 340 5.68 9.62 13.49
CA THR A 340 6.18 9.00 14.73
C THR A 340 6.82 7.64 14.51
N GLY A 341 6.66 7.07 13.30
CA GLY A 341 7.24 5.78 12.94
C GLY A 341 8.77 5.80 12.86
N THR A 342 9.32 4.61 12.89
CA THR A 342 10.78 4.42 13.01
C THR A 342 11.57 5.10 11.88
N ILE A 343 11.04 5.08 10.63
CA ILE A 343 11.80 5.62 9.49
C ILE A 343 11.92 7.13 9.62
N ILE A 344 10.79 7.83 9.66
CA ILE A 344 10.76 9.30 9.69
C ILE A 344 11.41 9.84 10.97
N SER A 345 11.05 9.29 12.14
CA SER A 345 11.63 9.74 13.41
C SER A 345 13.15 9.56 13.49
N ASN A 346 13.68 8.46 12.91
CA ASN A 346 15.13 8.24 12.87
C ASN A 346 15.86 9.08 11.81
N ILE A 347 15.20 9.45 10.71
CA ILE A 347 15.75 10.41 9.76
C ILE A 347 15.93 11.76 10.44
N ILE A 348 14.92 12.25 11.13
CA ILE A 348 14.96 13.51 11.88
C ILE A 348 16.04 13.47 12.97
N SER A 349 16.17 12.37 13.69
CA SER A 349 17.15 12.19 14.78
C SER A 349 18.52 11.64 14.33
N GLN A 350 18.72 11.41 13.02
CA GLN A 350 19.93 10.83 12.44
C GLN A 350 20.25 9.40 12.95
N GLY A 351 19.21 8.61 13.22
CA GLY A 351 19.30 7.27 13.85
C GLY A 351 19.41 6.10 12.85
N GLY A 352 20.17 6.21 11.77
CA GLY A 352 20.18 5.23 10.68
C GLY A 352 20.47 3.78 11.08
N MET A 353 21.45 3.53 11.98
CA MET A 353 21.73 2.18 12.50
C MET A 353 20.55 1.58 13.27
N ALA A 354 19.85 2.40 14.06
CA ALA A 354 18.68 1.94 14.81
C ALA A 354 17.55 1.50 13.86
N THR A 355 17.35 2.21 12.74
CA THR A 355 16.36 1.85 11.71
C THR A 355 16.67 0.47 11.13
N ALA A 356 17.89 0.24 10.64
CA ALA A 356 18.28 -1.04 10.06
C ALA A 356 18.09 -2.22 11.03
N LYS A 357 18.48 -2.05 12.29
CA LYS A 357 18.27 -3.07 13.34
C LYS A 357 16.79 -3.35 13.61
N LYS A 358 15.96 -2.30 13.64
CA LYS A 358 14.52 -2.45 13.88
C LYS A 358 13.84 -3.17 12.72
N ILE A 359 14.21 -2.87 11.47
CA ILE A 359 13.69 -3.59 10.28
C ILE A 359 14.08 -5.07 10.35
N MET A 360 15.36 -5.37 10.61
CA MET A 360 15.85 -6.75 10.75
C MET A 360 15.10 -7.51 11.86
N ASN A 361 14.95 -6.90 13.03
CA ASN A 361 14.29 -7.54 14.17
C ASN A 361 12.80 -7.77 13.91
N TYR A 362 12.14 -6.82 13.23
CA TYR A 362 10.74 -6.97 12.82
C TYR A 362 10.58 -8.13 11.84
N ASP A 363 11.39 -8.17 10.78
CA ASP A 363 11.38 -9.25 9.80
C ASP A 363 11.57 -10.63 10.45
N ASN A 364 12.57 -10.77 11.34
CA ASN A 364 12.81 -12.00 12.07
C ASN A 364 11.60 -12.40 12.93
N LYS A 365 11.01 -11.44 13.67
CA LYS A 365 9.86 -11.70 14.54
C LYS A 365 8.64 -12.21 13.75
N MET A 366 8.33 -11.58 12.61
CA MET A 366 7.16 -11.96 11.79
C MET A 366 7.37 -13.35 11.17
N THR A 367 8.59 -13.65 10.72
CA THR A 367 8.92 -14.92 10.11
C THR A 367 9.06 -16.09 11.09
N GLU A 368 9.19 -15.83 12.39
CA GLU A 368 9.03 -16.87 13.43
C GLU A 368 7.61 -17.45 13.43
N SER A 369 6.58 -16.63 13.17
CA SER A 369 5.17 -17.07 13.12
C SER A 369 4.76 -17.58 11.74
N ASN A 370 5.20 -16.91 10.68
CA ASN A 370 4.99 -17.36 9.30
C ASN A 370 6.30 -17.29 8.52
N PRO A 371 6.98 -18.43 8.27
CA PRO A 371 8.23 -18.44 7.49
C PRO A 371 8.11 -17.87 6.07
N ASN A 372 6.90 -17.74 5.55
CA ASN A 372 6.60 -17.17 4.24
C ASN A 372 6.10 -15.71 4.32
N ALA A 373 6.12 -15.09 5.51
CA ALA A 373 5.70 -13.70 5.68
C ALA A 373 6.47 -12.78 4.74
N ILE A 374 5.73 -11.89 4.06
CA ILE A 374 6.24 -10.83 3.21
C ILE A 374 5.96 -9.51 3.92
N ASN A 375 6.99 -8.76 4.30
CA ASN A 375 6.78 -7.48 4.96
C ASN A 375 6.08 -6.49 4.02
N ALA A 376 5.07 -5.77 4.51
CA ALA A 376 4.39 -4.70 3.78
C ALA A 376 4.77 -3.35 4.41
N MET A 377 5.83 -2.73 3.89
CA MET A 377 6.36 -1.46 4.40
C MET A 377 5.80 -0.28 3.64
N PHE A 378 5.55 0.82 4.35
CA PHE A 378 5.02 2.07 3.80
C PHE A 378 5.45 3.26 4.67
N LEU A 379 5.35 4.48 4.15
CA LEU A 379 5.61 5.71 4.92
C LEU A 379 4.33 6.37 5.43
N SER A 380 3.31 6.43 4.60
CA SER A 380 1.97 6.95 4.90
C SER A 380 0.93 6.23 4.05
N ASN A 381 -0.35 6.38 4.40
CA ASN A 381 -1.50 5.89 3.68
C ASN A 381 -2.67 6.88 3.79
N HIS A 382 -3.85 6.50 3.31
CA HIS A 382 -5.04 7.34 3.32
C HIS A 382 -5.57 7.72 4.74
N ASP A 383 -5.10 7.04 5.81
CA ASP A 383 -5.49 7.29 7.21
C ASP A 383 -4.40 8.01 8.01
N GLN A 384 -3.28 8.35 7.39
CA GLN A 384 -2.13 8.92 8.08
C GLN A 384 -1.64 10.20 7.42
N VAL A 385 -1.05 11.08 8.26
CA VAL A 385 -0.36 12.27 7.77
C VAL A 385 0.66 11.88 6.70
N ARG A 386 0.57 12.52 5.53
CA ARG A 386 1.47 12.25 4.40
C ARG A 386 2.94 12.46 4.77
N SER A 387 3.79 11.63 4.20
CA SER A 387 5.26 11.70 4.41
C SER A 387 5.81 13.06 3.98
N GLY A 388 5.22 13.71 2.97
CA GLY A 388 5.54 15.06 2.53
C GLY A 388 5.39 16.12 3.63
N ASN A 389 4.31 16.05 4.44
CA ASN A 389 4.14 16.92 5.61
C ASN A 389 5.17 16.60 6.71
N ALA A 390 5.33 15.31 7.03
CA ALA A 390 6.19 14.89 8.14
C ALA A 390 7.67 15.23 7.92
N LEU A 391 8.11 15.31 6.65
CA LEU A 391 9.49 15.60 6.27
C LEU A 391 9.68 17.01 5.66
N GLU A 392 8.65 17.84 5.62
CA GLU A 392 8.70 19.16 4.99
C GLU A 392 9.89 20.01 5.50
N SER A 393 10.05 20.12 6.81
CA SER A 393 11.13 20.89 7.45
C SER A 393 12.52 20.28 7.23
N GLN A 394 12.60 19.03 6.81
CA GLN A 394 13.87 18.30 6.59
C GLN A 394 14.33 18.35 5.11
N GLY A 395 13.48 18.82 4.21
CA GLY A 395 13.76 19.03 2.80
C GLY A 395 13.79 17.77 1.94
N LEU A 396 13.99 17.96 0.63
CA LEU A 396 13.91 16.94 -0.41
C LEU A 396 14.84 15.75 -0.17
N SER A 397 16.07 15.97 0.31
CA SER A 397 17.03 14.89 0.59
C SER A 397 16.55 13.92 1.65
N SER A 398 15.78 14.38 2.63
CA SER A 398 15.22 13.53 3.67
C SER A 398 14.01 12.73 3.15
N GLN A 399 13.20 13.30 2.25
CA GLN A 399 12.15 12.56 1.55
C GLN A 399 12.76 11.45 0.69
N LYS A 400 13.80 11.75 -0.09
CA LYS A 400 14.55 10.75 -0.87
C LYS A 400 15.14 9.65 0.02
N LEU A 401 15.71 10.01 1.16
CA LEU A 401 16.26 9.03 2.11
C LEU A 401 15.16 8.12 2.69
N ALA A 402 13.99 8.68 3.05
CA ALA A 402 12.85 7.91 3.54
C ALA A 402 12.37 6.90 2.49
N ALA A 403 12.20 7.35 1.24
CA ALA A 403 11.88 6.50 0.10
C ALA A 403 12.87 5.34 -0.04
N ALA A 404 14.19 5.63 -0.06
CA ALA A 404 15.21 4.60 -0.18
C ALA A 404 15.15 3.55 0.94
N VAL A 405 14.89 3.97 2.18
CA VAL A 405 14.89 3.07 3.33
C VAL A 405 13.78 2.03 3.23
N TYR A 406 12.53 2.43 2.93
CA TYR A 406 11.45 1.45 2.91
C TYR A 406 11.36 0.70 1.58
N MET A 407 11.62 1.37 0.46
CA MET A 407 11.57 0.74 -0.87
C MET A 407 12.64 -0.34 -1.05
N LEU A 408 13.84 -0.13 -0.50
CA LEU A 408 14.95 -1.10 -0.58
C LEU A 408 15.00 -2.08 0.60
N ALA A 409 14.00 -2.05 1.48
CA ALA A 409 13.82 -3.10 2.49
C ALA A 409 13.26 -4.39 1.86
N PRO A 410 13.47 -5.57 2.51
CA PRO A 410 12.80 -6.81 2.12
C PRO A 410 11.28 -6.72 2.17
N GLY A 411 10.61 -7.42 1.24
CA GLY A 411 9.15 -7.47 1.14
C GLY A 411 8.59 -6.52 0.08
N ASN A 412 7.30 -6.23 0.22
CA ASN A 412 6.49 -5.43 -0.67
C ASN A 412 6.37 -4.00 -0.13
N PRO A 413 6.93 -2.99 -0.77
CA PRO A 413 6.65 -1.61 -0.41
C PRO A 413 5.27 -1.20 -0.94
N PHE A 414 4.59 -0.34 -0.18
CA PHE A 414 3.34 0.29 -0.58
C PHE A 414 3.58 1.80 -0.66
N ILE A 415 3.41 2.37 -1.85
CA ILE A 415 3.53 3.79 -2.15
C ILE A 415 2.13 4.40 -2.12
N TYR A 416 1.89 5.37 -1.26
CA TYR A 416 0.63 6.09 -1.27
C TYR A 416 0.63 7.13 -2.39
N TYR A 417 -0.38 7.15 -3.26
CA TYR A 417 -0.41 8.03 -4.43
C TYR A 417 -0.02 9.48 -4.10
N GLY A 418 0.82 10.06 -4.94
CA GLY A 418 1.36 11.40 -4.75
C GLY A 418 2.53 11.50 -3.77
N GLU A 419 2.87 10.42 -3.04
CA GLU A 419 4.07 10.40 -2.19
C GLU A 419 5.34 10.61 -3.03
N GLU A 420 5.38 10.00 -4.20
CA GLU A 420 6.50 10.04 -5.14
C GLU A 420 6.75 11.45 -5.75
N ILE A 421 5.76 12.33 -5.68
CA ILE A 421 5.91 13.74 -6.08
C ILE A 421 5.93 14.70 -4.89
N GLY A 422 5.78 14.18 -3.67
CA GLY A 422 5.84 14.94 -2.42
C GLY A 422 4.55 15.71 -2.10
N VAL A 423 3.38 15.20 -2.51
CA VAL A 423 2.06 15.74 -2.13
C VAL A 423 1.95 15.83 -0.62
N LYS A 424 1.39 16.94 -0.15
CA LYS A 424 1.13 17.20 1.27
C LYS A 424 -0.38 17.33 1.51
N ALA A 425 -0.79 16.96 2.69
CA ALA A 425 -2.12 17.29 3.17
C ALA A 425 -2.21 18.79 3.49
N PRO A 426 -3.28 19.49 3.09
CA PRO A 426 -3.44 20.92 3.38
C PRO A 426 -3.58 21.21 4.89
N ASN A 427 -3.98 20.22 5.68
CA ASN A 427 -3.93 20.23 7.13
C ASN A 427 -3.69 18.82 7.67
N THR A 428 -3.40 18.70 8.96
CA THR A 428 -3.11 17.42 9.63
C THR A 428 -4.12 17.07 10.73
N THR A 429 -5.28 17.67 10.72
CA THR A 429 -6.33 17.51 11.74
C THR A 429 -7.57 16.79 11.23
N ASN A 430 -7.63 16.51 9.94
CA ASN A 430 -8.75 15.88 9.26
C ASN A 430 -8.19 14.79 8.34
N ASP A 431 -8.70 13.57 8.43
CA ASP A 431 -8.31 12.43 7.58
C ASP A 431 -8.62 12.68 6.10
N ALA A 432 -9.71 13.39 5.79
CA ALA A 432 -10.02 13.80 4.43
C ALA A 432 -8.86 14.61 3.78
N ALA A 433 -8.13 15.38 4.57
CA ALA A 433 -6.97 16.13 4.07
C ALA A 433 -5.80 15.21 3.66
N TYR A 434 -5.68 14.02 4.23
CA TYR A 434 -4.67 13.04 3.79
C TYR A 434 -4.99 12.46 2.41
N ARG A 435 -6.25 12.55 2.00
CA ARG A 435 -6.82 12.04 0.75
C ARG A 435 -6.95 13.14 -0.30
N THR A 436 -6.09 14.16 -0.24
CA THR A 436 -6.04 15.28 -1.21
C THR A 436 -5.72 14.79 -2.62
N GLN A 437 -6.03 15.61 -3.62
CA GLN A 437 -5.96 15.29 -5.03
C GLN A 437 -4.54 14.94 -5.50
N MET A 438 -4.45 14.04 -6.48
CA MET A 438 -3.23 13.79 -7.23
C MET A 438 -2.97 14.95 -8.20
N VAL A 439 -1.73 15.39 -8.33
CA VAL A 439 -1.35 16.49 -9.23
C VAL A 439 -0.50 15.94 -10.38
N PHE A 440 -1.11 15.68 -11.52
CA PHE A 440 -0.40 15.23 -12.72
C PHE A 440 0.29 16.37 -13.46
N ASP A 441 -0.33 17.54 -13.53
CA ASP A 441 0.21 18.73 -14.19
C ASP A 441 -0.10 19.99 -13.36
N SER A 442 0.92 20.66 -12.84
CA SER A 442 0.73 21.88 -12.05
C SER A 442 0.33 23.10 -12.88
N ASP A 443 0.41 23.03 -14.21
CA ASP A 443 -0.11 24.07 -15.11
C ASP A 443 -1.60 23.86 -15.43
N ASN A 444 -2.14 22.66 -15.13
CA ASN A 444 -3.54 22.28 -15.32
C ASN A 444 -3.97 21.39 -14.15
N LEU A 445 -4.35 22.06 -13.06
CA LEU A 445 -4.70 21.38 -11.80
C LEU A 445 -5.95 20.52 -11.95
N PRO A 446 -6.07 19.42 -11.19
CA PRO A 446 -7.28 18.62 -11.17
C PRO A 446 -8.44 19.42 -10.58
N ASP A 447 -9.62 19.26 -11.18
CA ASP A 447 -10.89 19.78 -10.67
C ASP A 447 -11.62 18.65 -9.95
N ILE A 448 -11.10 18.25 -8.78
CA ILE A 448 -11.65 17.18 -7.96
C ILE A 448 -12.03 17.74 -6.61
N TYR A 449 -13.29 17.55 -6.21
CA TYR A 449 -13.75 17.93 -4.88
C TYR A 449 -13.43 16.86 -3.84
N VAL A 450 -12.68 17.24 -2.81
CA VAL A 450 -12.41 16.35 -1.67
C VAL A 450 -13.20 16.81 -0.45
N ASN A 451 -14.03 15.94 0.08
CA ASN A 451 -14.90 16.24 1.21
C ASN A 451 -14.12 16.81 2.41
N GLY A 452 -14.50 18.00 2.84
CA GLY A 452 -13.93 18.70 4.00
C GLY A 452 -12.66 19.51 3.73
N ILE A 453 -12.09 19.47 2.51
CA ILE A 453 -10.94 20.29 2.12
C ILE A 453 -11.16 21.12 0.83
N GLY A 454 -12.18 20.78 0.03
CA GLY A 454 -12.52 21.51 -1.21
C GLY A 454 -11.79 20.99 -2.44
N ASP A 455 -11.70 21.84 -3.45
CA ASP A 455 -11.20 21.56 -4.81
C ASP A 455 -9.78 22.07 -5.10
N GLU A 456 -9.15 22.79 -4.15
CA GLU A 456 -7.80 23.32 -4.35
C GLU A 456 -6.73 22.31 -3.86
N PRO A 457 -5.96 21.66 -4.76
CA PRO A 457 -4.88 20.76 -4.37
C PRO A 457 -3.67 21.51 -3.80
N ASP A 458 -2.97 20.90 -2.85
CA ASP A 458 -1.65 21.39 -2.42
C ASP A 458 -0.59 20.97 -3.48
N VAL A 459 -0.19 21.92 -4.32
CA VAL A 459 0.78 21.68 -5.38
C VAL A 459 2.15 21.41 -4.76
N PRO A 460 2.78 20.24 -5.04
CA PRO A 460 4.11 19.92 -4.52
C PRO A 460 5.17 20.97 -4.94
N THR A 461 6.17 21.17 -4.10
CA THR A 461 7.23 22.18 -4.36
C THR A 461 7.95 21.95 -5.70
N GLY A 462 8.05 20.70 -6.17
CA GLY A 462 8.62 20.34 -7.48
C GLY A 462 7.62 20.38 -8.64
N GLY A 463 6.37 20.80 -8.40
CA GLY A 463 5.28 20.67 -9.37
C GLY A 463 4.66 19.28 -9.39
N GLY A 464 3.75 19.06 -10.33
CA GLY A 464 3.11 17.76 -10.56
C GLY A 464 4.02 16.75 -11.27
N VAL A 465 3.44 15.62 -11.66
CA VAL A 465 4.14 14.54 -12.38
C VAL A 465 4.88 15.08 -13.59
N LYS A 466 4.20 15.82 -14.46
CA LYS A 466 4.77 16.38 -15.69
C LYS A 466 6.02 17.23 -15.45
N GLN A 467 5.97 18.13 -14.47
CA GLN A 467 7.10 19.00 -14.14
C GLN A 467 8.25 18.22 -13.53
N GLN A 468 7.95 17.25 -12.65
CA GLN A 468 8.96 16.43 -12.00
C GLN A 468 9.60 15.40 -12.94
N LEU A 469 8.89 14.90 -13.95
CA LEU A 469 9.48 14.08 -15.01
C LEU A 469 10.58 14.85 -15.78
N ALA A 470 10.39 16.15 -15.98
CA ALA A 470 11.37 16.99 -16.67
C ALA A 470 12.61 17.34 -15.82
N ASP A 471 12.55 17.21 -14.49
CA ASP A 471 13.65 17.47 -13.57
C ASP A 471 14.34 16.16 -13.14
N LYS A 472 15.50 15.85 -13.70
CA LYS A 472 16.29 14.64 -13.38
C LYS A 472 16.61 14.46 -11.89
N ASP A 473 16.60 15.56 -11.12
CA ASP A 473 16.92 15.58 -9.69
C ASP A 473 15.65 15.63 -8.81
N SER A 474 14.45 15.52 -9.41
CA SER A 474 13.16 15.50 -8.71
C SER A 474 13.01 14.33 -7.72
N LEU A 475 11.99 14.40 -6.89
CA LEU A 475 11.59 13.27 -6.03
C LEU A 475 11.04 12.10 -6.87
N LEU A 476 10.21 12.40 -7.87
CA LEU A 476 9.64 11.42 -8.78
C LEU A 476 10.73 10.59 -9.50
N ASN A 477 11.69 11.26 -10.13
CA ASN A 477 12.78 10.56 -10.81
C ASN A 477 13.69 9.78 -9.85
N TYR A 478 13.70 10.16 -8.57
CA TYR A 478 14.37 9.36 -7.54
C TYR A 478 13.57 8.09 -7.20
N TYR A 479 12.24 8.16 -7.06
CA TYR A 479 11.38 6.98 -6.87
C TYR A 479 11.50 6.01 -8.05
N ARG A 480 11.39 6.48 -9.29
CA ARG A 480 11.57 5.69 -10.51
C ARG A 480 12.89 4.91 -10.49
N ARG A 481 13.97 5.59 -10.13
CA ARG A 481 15.30 4.95 -10.02
C ARG A 481 15.36 3.87 -8.95
N ILE A 482 14.76 4.10 -7.77
CA ILE A 482 14.76 3.11 -6.69
C ILE A 482 13.93 1.89 -7.08
N ILE A 483 12.76 2.10 -7.68
CA ILE A 483 11.91 1.01 -8.16
C ILE A 483 12.65 0.20 -9.23
N THR A 484 13.30 0.85 -10.18
CA THR A 484 14.15 0.18 -11.18
C THR A 484 15.25 -0.66 -10.51
N ILE A 485 15.95 -0.12 -9.51
CA ILE A 485 16.97 -0.89 -8.76
C ILE A 485 16.35 -2.13 -8.12
N LYS A 486 15.18 -2.00 -7.48
CA LYS A 486 14.51 -3.12 -6.84
C LYS A 486 14.07 -4.18 -7.85
N ASN A 487 13.51 -3.76 -8.99
CA ASN A 487 13.08 -4.65 -10.08
C ASN A 487 14.25 -5.37 -10.76
N GLN A 488 15.41 -4.73 -10.85
CA GLN A 488 16.63 -5.34 -11.37
C GLN A 488 17.32 -6.30 -10.39
N ASN A 489 17.01 -6.19 -9.09
CA ASN A 489 17.63 -6.95 -8.01
C ASN A 489 16.57 -7.65 -7.14
N PRO A 490 15.94 -8.73 -7.65
CA PRO A 490 14.82 -9.39 -6.97
C PRO A 490 15.18 -9.90 -5.57
N GLU A 491 16.46 -10.12 -5.26
CA GLU A 491 16.96 -10.47 -3.94
C GLU A 491 16.72 -9.37 -2.87
N ILE A 492 16.54 -8.13 -3.26
CA ILE A 492 16.18 -7.05 -2.33
C ILE A 492 14.82 -7.34 -1.70
N ALA A 493 13.84 -7.71 -2.51
CA ALA A 493 12.50 -8.01 -2.03
C ALA A 493 12.42 -9.37 -1.31
N ARG A 494 13.10 -10.39 -1.85
CA ARG A 494 12.98 -11.81 -1.44
C ARG A 494 13.99 -12.25 -0.40
N GLY A 495 15.00 -11.43 -0.16
CA GLY A 495 16.05 -11.72 0.80
C GLY A 495 15.68 -11.42 2.23
N ARG A 496 16.61 -11.71 3.13
CA ARG A 496 16.50 -11.44 4.56
C ARG A 496 17.71 -10.66 5.05
N ILE A 497 17.50 -9.71 5.95
CA ILE A 497 18.59 -8.98 6.61
C ILE A 497 19.18 -9.86 7.69
N VAL A 498 20.39 -10.39 7.45
CA VAL A 498 21.08 -11.29 8.41
C VAL A 498 22.01 -10.55 9.38
N GLY A 499 22.28 -9.27 9.13
CA GLY A 499 23.13 -8.46 10.00
C GLY A 499 23.17 -7.01 9.59
N THR A 500 23.57 -6.14 10.53
CA THR A 500 23.73 -4.70 10.32
C THR A 500 25.08 -4.25 10.83
N GLN A 501 25.74 -3.36 10.09
CA GLN A 501 27.04 -2.81 10.48
C GLN A 501 27.06 -1.30 10.30
N GLU A 502 27.63 -0.58 11.27
CA GLU A 502 27.87 0.86 11.14
C GLU A 502 29.12 1.10 10.29
N ILE A 503 28.95 1.91 9.25
CA ILE A 503 30.09 2.42 8.48
C ILE A 503 30.37 3.83 9.00
N GLY A 504 31.52 4.00 9.66
CA GLY A 504 31.91 5.28 10.27
C GLY A 504 32.09 6.40 9.23
N ARG A 505 31.92 7.67 9.66
CA ARG A 505 32.03 8.88 8.83
C ARG A 505 33.41 9.08 8.18
N ALA A 506 34.44 8.35 8.61
CA ALA A 506 35.82 8.52 8.14
C ALA A 506 36.07 8.01 6.71
N SER A 507 35.19 7.19 6.14
CA SER A 507 35.35 6.65 4.78
C SER A 507 34.83 7.56 3.66
N CYS A 508 34.32 8.74 3.97
CA CYS A 508 33.76 9.70 3.00
C CYS A 508 34.69 10.91 2.73
N ARG A 509 35.97 10.81 3.00
CA ARG A 509 36.92 11.93 2.88
C ARG A 509 38.06 11.66 1.90
N GLU A 510 37.91 10.81 0.91
CA GLU A 510 38.81 10.73 -0.21
C GLU A 510 38.08 10.75 -1.54
#